data_acf9ab72293286a681dba74c4c503cc3
#
_entry.id   acf9ab72293286a681dba74c4c503cc3
#
_cell.length_a   1.000
_cell.length_b   1.000
_cell.length_c   1.000
_cell.angle_alpha   90.00
_cell.angle_beta   90.00
_cell.angle_gamma   90.00
#
_symmetry.space_group_name_H-M   'P 1'
#
loop_
_entity.id
_entity.type
_entity.pdbx_description
1 polymer ?
#
loop_
_entity_poly.entity_id
_entity_poly.type
_entity_poly.pdbx_seq_one_letter_code
_entity_poly.pdbx_strand_id
1 'polypeptide(L)'
;MHFRVPLPLLLISTALALPIAATSSRALSHPDEAAAGNILEKPTQSPEEERPRIPANRHEGGLLSFDVRDAATGLPIPCKLTLVGVEGTPRPIFTHNDIGRPEGELAIAAFDRVFSAAGSEEIRVPFGSYDIYVSRGPEWDVSIDRRVKIGPEGAKIIAKLRHVVDTTGWLSADFHVHAAPSPDSIVPLSHRILEFVADGIDMIVSTDHNLVTDYAPTIRWLGLGSLITSAMGDELTTNGWGHYGAFPLPQDTARAGQGAMLVHGHNAKEIFANVREHAPEAVINVHHPRIDPGVGYFIVGEFDPHSDRAGRPGFSFNFDALEVLNGYQDPARKSVDRIIDDWLGLLNHGHIVTATGNSDTHHLTYNMGGYPRNYVRVRDDRPDHVTPQEVASAVKNHQAFFTTGPFVRFRSGKADIGDLVSAPGGKATLDIEVDAAPWISVSRVILYVSGKEAKRWQVPETQEVVRFHLSHEISLPIDGYAVVRVDGDKIMAPVVGDNRTFGVYPLALTNPIFFDVNGNGRYDPEHQHGPHD
;
A
#
# COMPACT_ATOMS: atom_id res chain seq x y z
N MET A 1 66.72 14.01 -59.52
CA MET A 1 66.80 13.40 -58.20
C MET A 1 65.52 12.63 -57.97
N HIS A 2 65.59 11.32 -57.98
CA HIS A 2 64.46 10.40 -57.88
C HIS A 2 64.20 10.14 -56.40
N PHE A 3 62.98 10.23 -55.96
CA PHE A 3 62.54 9.59 -54.73
C PHE A 3 61.29 8.77 -55.03
N ARG A 4 61.45 7.46 -54.81
CA ARG A 4 60.43 6.42 -54.92
C ARG A 4 59.57 6.45 -53.62
N VAL A 5 58.26 6.36 -53.77
CA VAL A 5 57.30 6.12 -52.70
C VAL A 5 56.98 4.61 -52.70
N PRO A 6 57.05 3.90 -51.56
CA PRO A 6 56.58 2.53 -51.49
C PRO A 6 55.08 2.48 -51.16
N LEU A 7 54.36 1.59 -51.85
CA LEU A 7 52.98 1.17 -51.56
C LEU A 7 52.90 0.43 -50.19
N PRO A 8 51.89 0.63 -49.38
CA PRO A 8 51.63 -0.25 -48.25
C PRO A 8 50.74 -1.43 -48.67
N LEU A 9 51.09 -2.61 -48.13
CA LEU A 9 50.39 -3.88 -48.22
C LEU A 9 48.93 -3.78 -47.75
N LEU A 10 48.03 -4.36 -48.53
CA LEU A 10 46.63 -4.60 -48.18
C LEU A 10 46.57 -5.81 -47.21
N LEU A 11 46.32 -5.57 -45.94
CA LEU A 11 45.96 -6.60 -44.96
C LEU A 11 44.46 -6.83 -45.03
N ILE A 12 44.06 -7.97 -45.57
CA ILE A 12 42.69 -8.48 -45.53
C ILE A 12 42.45 -9.02 -44.12
N SER A 13 41.76 -8.27 -43.29
CA SER A 13 41.22 -8.77 -42.03
C SER A 13 39.86 -9.43 -42.28
N THR A 14 39.81 -10.74 -42.22
CA THR A 14 38.57 -11.51 -42.12
C THR A 14 37.92 -11.21 -40.79
N ALA A 15 36.88 -10.39 -40.82
CA ALA A 15 36.01 -10.20 -39.69
C ALA A 15 35.17 -11.48 -39.46
N LEU A 16 35.50 -12.24 -38.41
CA LEU A 16 34.60 -13.25 -37.87
C LEU A 16 33.37 -12.48 -37.31
N ALA A 17 32.25 -12.63 -37.97
CA ALA A 17 30.95 -12.24 -37.44
C ALA A 17 30.60 -13.21 -36.30
N LEU A 18 30.80 -12.80 -35.06
CA LEU A 18 30.17 -13.41 -33.91
C LEU A 18 28.68 -13.04 -33.97
N PRO A 19 27.74 -13.98 -33.76
CA PRO A 19 26.34 -13.64 -33.64
C PRO A 19 26.17 -12.78 -32.40
N ILE A 20 25.70 -11.56 -32.60
CA ILE A 20 25.14 -10.74 -31.51
C ILE A 20 23.93 -11.51 -31.03
N ALA A 21 24.08 -12.20 -29.91
CA ALA A 21 22.94 -12.67 -29.14
C ALA A 21 22.16 -11.42 -28.77
N ALA A 22 21.00 -11.23 -29.40
CA ALA A 22 20.01 -10.30 -28.93
C ALA A 22 19.60 -10.76 -27.52
N THR A 23 20.24 -10.21 -26.51
CA THR A 23 19.69 -10.24 -25.15
C THR A 23 18.41 -9.45 -25.22
N SER A 24 17.28 -10.17 -25.38
CA SER A 24 15.98 -9.60 -25.08
C SER A 24 16.09 -9.12 -23.63
N SER A 25 16.12 -7.81 -23.45
CA SER A 25 15.89 -7.21 -22.15
C SER A 25 14.48 -7.63 -21.75
N ARG A 26 14.34 -8.72 -20.96
CA ARG A 26 13.13 -8.95 -20.20
C ARG A 26 13.01 -7.70 -19.31
N ALA A 27 11.99 -6.91 -19.55
CA ALA A 27 11.53 -5.97 -18.55
C ALA A 27 11.35 -6.80 -17.28
N LEU A 28 12.04 -6.42 -16.19
CA LEU A 28 11.85 -7.06 -14.89
C LEU A 28 10.54 -6.50 -14.36
N SER A 29 9.50 -7.29 -14.53
CA SER A 29 8.15 -7.03 -14.08
C SER A 29 8.06 -7.29 -12.56
N HIS A 30 7.08 -6.65 -11.94
CA HIS A 30 6.58 -6.97 -10.61
C HIS A 30 6.48 -8.50 -10.40
N PRO A 31 6.66 -9.06 -9.18
CA PRO A 31 6.56 -10.50 -8.93
C PRO A 31 5.32 -11.17 -9.53
N ASP A 32 4.20 -10.44 -9.62
CA ASP A 32 2.96 -10.94 -10.23
C ASP A 32 3.00 -10.95 -11.76
N GLU A 33 3.68 -10.00 -12.40
CA GLU A 33 3.88 -10.01 -13.85
C GLU A 33 4.70 -11.23 -14.28
N ALA A 34 5.72 -11.61 -13.50
CA ALA A 34 6.50 -12.83 -13.74
C ALA A 34 5.63 -14.09 -13.62
N ALA A 35 4.68 -14.11 -12.68
CA ALA A 35 3.72 -15.20 -12.55
C ALA A 35 2.70 -15.24 -13.70
N ALA A 36 2.23 -14.06 -14.15
CA ALA A 36 1.31 -13.96 -15.29
C ALA A 36 1.98 -14.35 -16.62
N GLY A 37 3.24 -13.99 -16.83
CA GLY A 37 4.01 -14.38 -18.01
C GLY A 37 4.16 -15.90 -18.17
N ASN A 38 4.27 -16.63 -17.07
CA ASN A 38 4.33 -18.09 -17.06
C ASN A 38 2.98 -18.78 -17.35
N ILE A 39 1.86 -18.08 -17.21
CA ILE A 39 0.52 -18.60 -17.53
C ILE A 39 0.25 -18.57 -19.04
N LEU A 40 0.96 -17.73 -19.80
CA LEU A 40 0.79 -17.57 -21.25
C LEU A 40 1.74 -18.42 -22.12
N GLU A 41 2.72 -19.11 -21.54
CA GLU A 41 3.48 -20.12 -22.28
C GLU A 41 2.55 -21.30 -22.60
N LYS A 42 2.28 -21.49 -23.90
CA LYS A 42 1.53 -22.66 -24.39
C LYS A 42 2.19 -23.92 -23.82
N PRO A 43 1.45 -24.78 -23.12
CA PRO A 43 2.00 -26.03 -22.67
C PRO A 43 2.39 -26.86 -23.90
N THR A 44 3.66 -27.18 -24.02
CA THR A 44 4.13 -28.28 -24.86
C THR A 44 3.37 -29.51 -24.37
N GLN A 45 2.69 -30.18 -25.28
CA GLN A 45 1.92 -31.39 -25.00
C GLN A 45 2.80 -32.40 -24.27
N SER A 46 2.61 -32.51 -22.97
CA SER A 46 3.03 -33.66 -22.17
C SER A 46 1.80 -34.54 -21.89
N PRO A 47 1.98 -35.86 -21.63
CA PRO A 47 0.88 -36.81 -21.54
C PRO A 47 -0.14 -36.37 -20.49
N GLU A 48 -1.38 -36.79 -20.65
CA GLU A 48 -2.54 -36.60 -19.75
C GLU A 48 -2.22 -37.00 -18.30
N GLU A 49 -1.38 -36.22 -17.61
CA GLU A 49 -1.36 -36.23 -16.16
C GLU A 49 -2.52 -35.37 -15.67
N GLU A 50 -3.36 -36.00 -14.90
CA GLU A 50 -4.62 -35.51 -14.34
C GLU A 50 -4.50 -34.06 -13.88
N ARG A 51 -5.03 -33.14 -14.69
CA ARG A 51 -5.43 -31.84 -14.18
C ARG A 51 -6.33 -32.12 -12.99
N PRO A 52 -6.13 -31.50 -11.82
CA PRO A 52 -7.07 -31.66 -10.73
C PRO A 52 -8.46 -31.39 -11.31
N ARG A 53 -9.28 -32.43 -11.40
CA ARG A 53 -10.66 -32.32 -11.88
C ARG A 53 -11.32 -31.33 -10.95
N ILE A 54 -11.66 -30.15 -11.45
CA ILE A 54 -12.58 -29.26 -10.77
C ILE A 54 -13.81 -30.14 -10.48
N PRO A 55 -14.18 -30.37 -9.21
CA PRO A 55 -15.29 -31.27 -8.90
C PRO A 55 -16.50 -30.82 -9.72
N ALA A 56 -17.09 -31.76 -10.44
CA ALA A 56 -18.27 -31.54 -11.28
C ALA A 56 -19.52 -31.07 -10.49
N ASN A 57 -19.42 -30.95 -9.17
CA ASN A 57 -20.49 -30.61 -8.22
C ASN A 57 -20.35 -29.20 -7.66
N ARG A 58 -20.12 -28.18 -8.51
CA ARG A 58 -20.21 -26.76 -8.10
C ARG A 58 -21.59 -26.35 -7.58
N HIS A 59 -22.58 -27.23 -7.60
CA HIS A 59 -23.95 -26.94 -7.19
C HIS A 59 -24.35 -27.55 -5.84
N GLU A 60 -23.50 -28.35 -5.20
CA GLU A 60 -23.80 -28.93 -3.87
C GLU A 60 -23.27 -28.00 -2.76
N GLY A 61 -24.12 -27.12 -2.29
CA GLY A 61 -23.86 -26.22 -1.18
C GLY A 61 -25.16 -25.68 -0.59
N GLY A 62 -25.07 -25.23 0.65
CA GLY A 62 -26.16 -24.56 1.35
C GLY A 62 -26.05 -23.02 1.16
N LEU A 63 -27.16 -22.33 1.34
CA LEU A 63 -27.18 -20.88 1.36
C LEU A 63 -26.72 -20.38 2.74
N LEU A 64 -25.72 -19.51 2.76
CA LEU A 64 -25.35 -18.70 3.91
C LEU A 64 -25.91 -17.30 3.70
N SER A 65 -26.89 -16.92 4.50
CA SER A 65 -27.34 -15.52 4.58
C SER A 65 -26.66 -14.81 5.74
N PHE A 66 -26.32 -13.52 5.57
CA PHE A 66 -25.77 -12.71 6.64
C PHE A 66 -26.40 -11.31 6.71
N ASP A 67 -26.40 -10.75 7.93
CA ASP A 67 -26.86 -9.39 8.23
C ASP A 67 -25.88 -8.78 9.24
N VAL A 68 -25.08 -7.80 8.79
CA VAL A 68 -24.02 -7.15 9.58
C VAL A 68 -24.40 -5.71 9.83
N ARG A 69 -24.39 -5.32 11.09
CA ARG A 69 -24.83 -4.01 11.53
C ARG A 69 -23.82 -3.34 12.44
N ASP A 70 -23.78 -2.02 12.40
CA ASP A 70 -23.12 -1.22 13.43
C ASP A 70 -23.85 -1.42 14.76
N ALA A 71 -23.11 -1.77 15.80
CA ALA A 71 -23.66 -2.03 17.13
C ALA A 71 -24.25 -0.76 17.80
N ALA A 72 -23.77 0.42 17.45
CA ALA A 72 -24.21 1.70 18.02
C ALA A 72 -25.50 2.21 17.36
N THR A 73 -25.58 2.15 16.03
CA THR A 73 -26.70 2.73 15.26
C THR A 73 -27.74 1.70 14.86
N GLY A 74 -27.39 0.41 14.81
CA GLY A 74 -28.23 -0.65 14.29
C GLY A 74 -28.40 -0.64 12.77
N LEU A 75 -27.75 0.26 12.06
CA LEU A 75 -27.80 0.35 10.59
C LEU A 75 -26.91 -0.72 9.95
N PRO A 76 -27.27 -1.24 8.77
CA PRO A 76 -26.39 -2.09 7.99
C PRO A 76 -25.08 -1.35 7.65
N ILE A 77 -23.95 -2.07 7.69
CA ILE A 77 -22.63 -1.52 7.37
C ILE A 77 -21.87 -2.43 6.41
N PRO A 78 -21.03 -1.89 5.54
CA PRO A 78 -20.11 -2.68 4.74
C PRO A 78 -19.29 -3.62 5.60
N CYS A 79 -18.98 -4.81 5.06
CA CYS A 79 -18.24 -5.83 5.80
C CYS A 79 -17.52 -6.82 4.88
N LYS A 80 -16.56 -7.50 5.47
CA LYS A 80 -15.88 -8.66 4.88
C LYS A 80 -16.15 -9.89 5.73
N LEU A 81 -16.55 -10.99 5.10
CA LEU A 81 -16.61 -12.30 5.72
C LEU A 81 -15.41 -13.13 5.27
N THR A 82 -14.74 -13.79 6.20
CA THR A 82 -13.71 -14.80 5.89
C THR A 82 -14.15 -16.14 6.45
N LEU A 83 -14.22 -17.17 5.59
CA LEU A 83 -14.67 -18.51 5.94
C LEU A 83 -13.47 -19.46 6.04
N VAL A 84 -13.24 -20.01 7.21
CA VAL A 84 -12.18 -20.99 7.47
C VAL A 84 -12.79 -22.36 7.69
N GLY A 85 -12.52 -23.33 6.81
CA GLY A 85 -12.99 -24.69 6.99
C GLY A 85 -12.38 -25.33 8.24
N VAL A 86 -13.22 -26.01 9.04
CA VAL A 86 -12.83 -26.71 10.26
C VAL A 86 -13.40 -28.13 10.28
N GLU A 87 -12.97 -28.97 11.23
CA GLU A 87 -13.47 -30.37 11.39
C GLU A 87 -13.32 -31.19 10.09
N GLY A 88 -12.20 -31.00 9.36
CA GLY A 88 -11.95 -31.73 8.11
C GLY A 88 -12.58 -31.09 6.87
N THR A 89 -13.30 -29.98 7.03
CA THR A 89 -13.85 -29.20 5.91
C THR A 89 -12.72 -28.45 5.21
N PRO A 90 -12.58 -28.56 3.87
CA PRO A 90 -11.61 -27.77 3.12
C PRO A 90 -11.93 -26.27 3.18
N ARG A 91 -10.92 -25.44 2.94
CA ARG A 91 -11.11 -23.99 2.70
C ARG A 91 -12.00 -23.82 1.45
N PRO A 92 -13.06 -23.01 1.50
CA PRO A 92 -13.90 -22.78 0.32
C PRO A 92 -13.11 -21.99 -0.72
N ILE A 93 -13.47 -22.17 -1.99
CA ILE A 93 -12.96 -21.37 -3.10
C ILE A 93 -14.18 -20.80 -3.82
N PHE A 94 -14.52 -19.58 -3.48
CA PHE A 94 -15.61 -18.85 -4.11
C PHE A 94 -15.17 -18.26 -5.44
N THR A 95 -16.15 -18.11 -6.31
CA THR A 95 -16.08 -17.33 -7.54
C THR A 95 -17.21 -16.30 -7.53
N HIS A 96 -17.17 -15.35 -8.43
CA HIS A 96 -18.24 -14.36 -8.59
C HIS A 96 -19.64 -14.99 -8.75
N ASN A 97 -19.74 -16.19 -9.33
CA ASN A 97 -21.01 -16.89 -9.55
C ASN A 97 -21.63 -17.52 -8.30
N ASP A 98 -20.93 -17.50 -7.15
CA ASP A 98 -21.44 -18.07 -5.89
C ASP A 98 -22.32 -17.06 -5.13
N ILE A 99 -22.30 -15.78 -5.52
CA ILE A 99 -23.24 -14.75 -5.06
C ILE A 99 -24.50 -14.77 -5.94
N GLY A 100 -25.66 -14.73 -5.32
CA GLY A 100 -26.93 -15.07 -5.95
C GLY A 100 -27.58 -14.01 -6.84
N ARG A 101 -26.91 -12.91 -7.21
CA ARG A 101 -27.53 -11.81 -7.98
C ARG A 101 -26.67 -11.35 -9.17
N PRO A 102 -27.28 -11.02 -10.33
CA PRO A 102 -26.57 -10.46 -11.48
C PRO A 102 -26.40 -8.93 -11.37
N GLU A 103 -25.60 -8.38 -12.22
CA GLU A 103 -25.17 -7.00 -12.46
C GLU A 103 -25.72 -5.84 -11.58
N GLY A 104 -24.83 -5.10 -10.93
CA GLY A 104 -25.16 -4.01 -10.00
C GLY A 104 -25.09 -4.38 -8.52
N GLU A 105 -24.47 -5.50 -8.20
CA GLU A 105 -24.37 -6.05 -6.86
C GLU A 105 -23.41 -5.24 -5.98
N LEU A 106 -23.82 -5.10 -4.72
CA LEU A 106 -23.02 -4.50 -3.66
C LEU A 106 -22.22 -5.57 -2.87
N ALA A 107 -22.03 -6.75 -3.46
CA ALA A 107 -21.23 -7.82 -2.89
C ALA A 107 -20.47 -8.62 -3.96
N ILE A 108 -19.29 -9.09 -3.59
CA ILE A 108 -18.46 -10.00 -4.40
C ILE A 108 -17.90 -11.11 -3.52
N ALA A 109 -17.57 -12.24 -4.14
CA ALA A 109 -16.88 -13.33 -3.47
C ALA A 109 -15.64 -13.76 -4.27
N ALA A 110 -14.56 -14.02 -3.54
CA ALA A 110 -13.30 -14.51 -4.10
C ALA A 110 -12.60 -15.40 -3.08
N PHE A 111 -12.19 -16.57 -3.49
CA PHE A 111 -11.56 -17.58 -2.63
C PHE A 111 -12.40 -17.84 -1.37
N ASP A 112 -11.90 -17.59 -0.19
CA ASP A 112 -12.59 -17.82 1.08
C ASP A 112 -13.26 -16.55 1.66
N ARG A 113 -13.43 -15.51 0.85
CA ARG A 113 -13.92 -14.20 1.29
C ARG A 113 -15.14 -13.73 0.53
N VAL A 114 -15.98 -13.01 1.26
CA VAL A 114 -17.10 -12.22 0.73
C VAL A 114 -16.92 -10.77 1.15
N PHE A 115 -17.03 -9.86 0.21
CA PHE A 115 -16.99 -8.43 0.46
C PHE A 115 -18.37 -7.86 0.14
N SER A 116 -18.99 -7.16 1.08
CA SER A 116 -20.32 -6.57 0.91
C SER A 116 -20.32 -5.10 1.32
N ALA A 117 -20.76 -4.22 0.43
CA ALA A 117 -21.03 -2.82 0.76
C ALA A 117 -22.40 -2.62 1.40
N ALA A 118 -23.33 -3.58 1.25
CA ALA A 118 -24.68 -3.51 1.81
C ALA A 118 -24.79 -4.06 3.25
N GLY A 119 -23.78 -4.80 3.71
CA GLY A 119 -23.82 -5.49 5.02
C GLY A 119 -24.71 -6.72 5.08
N SER A 120 -25.43 -7.03 4.03
CA SER A 120 -26.30 -8.19 3.95
C SER A 120 -26.28 -8.81 2.57
N GLU A 121 -26.20 -10.14 2.48
CA GLU A 121 -26.25 -10.87 1.22
C GLU A 121 -26.49 -12.36 1.47
N GLU A 122 -26.66 -13.10 0.40
CA GLU A 122 -26.70 -14.56 0.39
C GLU A 122 -25.60 -15.12 -0.52
N ILE A 123 -24.88 -16.10 -0.02
CA ILE A 123 -23.86 -16.80 -0.79
C ILE A 123 -24.03 -18.31 -0.69
N ARG A 124 -23.77 -19.00 -1.77
CA ARG A 124 -23.71 -20.48 -1.77
C ARG A 124 -22.36 -20.94 -1.27
N VAL A 125 -22.36 -21.71 -0.19
CA VAL A 125 -21.17 -22.22 0.48
C VAL A 125 -21.18 -23.76 0.40
N PRO A 126 -20.07 -24.42 0.05
CA PRO A 126 -19.97 -25.87 0.08
C PRO A 126 -20.39 -26.45 1.44
N PHE A 127 -20.98 -27.63 1.45
CA PHE A 127 -21.36 -28.28 2.70
C PHE A 127 -20.15 -28.52 3.59
N GLY A 128 -20.30 -28.26 4.89
CA GLY A 128 -19.20 -28.40 5.86
C GLY A 128 -19.39 -27.61 7.13
N SER A 129 -18.32 -27.55 7.93
CA SER A 129 -18.25 -26.77 9.16
C SER A 129 -17.22 -25.63 8.98
N TYR A 130 -17.58 -24.42 9.32
CA TYR A 130 -16.75 -23.23 9.10
C TYR A 130 -16.67 -22.37 10.35
N ASP A 131 -15.47 -21.83 10.63
CA ASP A 131 -15.34 -20.62 11.45
C ASP A 131 -15.49 -19.41 10.53
N ILE A 132 -16.44 -18.54 10.84
CA ILE A 132 -16.77 -17.37 10.04
C ILE A 132 -16.36 -16.12 10.81
N TYR A 133 -15.46 -15.34 10.22
CA TYR A 133 -14.99 -14.07 10.75
C TYR A 133 -15.67 -12.94 9.98
N VAL A 134 -16.33 -12.05 10.71
CA VAL A 134 -16.96 -10.85 10.14
C VAL A 134 -16.17 -9.64 10.60
N SER A 135 -15.68 -8.82 9.66
CA SER A 135 -14.79 -7.68 9.90
C SER A 135 -15.15 -6.46 9.03
N ARG A 136 -14.63 -5.29 9.39
CA ARG A 136 -14.74 -4.04 8.64
C ARG A 136 -13.47 -3.18 8.77
N GLY A 137 -12.29 -3.78 8.58
CA GLY A 137 -11.01 -3.07 8.73
C GLY A 137 -10.54 -2.89 10.18
N PRO A 138 -9.40 -2.20 10.39
CA PRO A 138 -8.70 -2.15 11.67
C PRO A 138 -9.35 -1.24 12.72
N GLU A 139 -10.29 -0.39 12.34
CA GLU A 139 -11.01 0.49 13.27
C GLU A 139 -12.14 -0.20 14.03
N TRP A 140 -12.52 -1.39 13.55
CA TRP A 140 -13.68 -2.13 14.04
C TRP A 140 -13.25 -3.40 14.76
N ASP A 141 -14.08 -3.85 15.71
CA ASP A 141 -13.94 -5.19 16.27
C ASP A 141 -14.32 -6.27 15.23
N VAL A 142 -14.10 -7.52 15.58
CA VAL A 142 -14.40 -8.69 14.74
C VAL A 142 -15.42 -9.57 15.44
N SER A 143 -16.49 -9.96 14.74
CA SER A 143 -17.40 -11.01 15.18
C SER A 143 -16.94 -12.35 14.64
N ILE A 144 -17.00 -13.39 15.48
CA ILE A 144 -16.54 -14.74 15.09
C ILE A 144 -17.63 -15.76 15.45
N ASP A 145 -18.20 -16.38 14.43
CA ASP A 145 -19.11 -17.51 14.59
C ASP A 145 -18.34 -18.82 14.37
N ARG A 146 -18.25 -19.64 15.41
CA ARG A 146 -17.45 -20.86 15.41
C ARG A 146 -18.26 -22.08 15.00
N ARG A 147 -17.65 -22.93 14.14
CA ARG A 147 -18.20 -24.22 13.73
C ARG A 147 -19.63 -24.13 13.18
N VAL A 148 -19.88 -23.12 12.37
CA VAL A 148 -21.15 -22.97 11.64
C VAL A 148 -21.29 -24.12 10.65
N LYS A 149 -22.33 -24.91 10.81
CA LYS A 149 -22.62 -26.03 9.89
C LYS A 149 -23.42 -25.53 8.70
N ILE A 150 -22.89 -25.72 7.52
CA ILE A 150 -23.57 -25.46 6.25
C ILE A 150 -24.04 -26.78 5.68
N GLY A 151 -25.34 -26.98 5.66
CA GLY A 151 -26.03 -28.14 5.08
C GLY A 151 -27.10 -27.70 4.09
N PRO A 152 -27.98 -28.62 3.64
CA PRO A 152 -29.07 -28.28 2.71
C PRO A 152 -30.02 -27.20 3.23
N GLU A 153 -30.18 -27.10 4.54
CA GLU A 153 -31.02 -26.06 5.20
C GLU A 153 -30.38 -24.68 5.17
N GLY A 154 -29.10 -24.58 4.78
CA GLY A 154 -28.33 -23.34 4.83
C GLY A 154 -27.96 -22.94 6.26
N ALA A 155 -27.49 -21.68 6.41
CA ALA A 155 -27.19 -21.07 7.70
C ALA A 155 -27.44 -19.57 7.64
N LYS A 156 -27.55 -18.93 8.82
CA LYS A 156 -27.68 -17.47 8.92
C LYS A 156 -26.71 -16.92 9.95
N ILE A 157 -26.00 -15.86 9.58
CA ILE A 157 -25.12 -15.08 10.45
C ILE A 157 -25.75 -13.71 10.71
N ILE A 158 -25.81 -13.31 11.98
CA ILE A 158 -26.20 -11.98 12.40
C ILE A 158 -25.08 -11.41 13.25
N ALA A 159 -24.34 -10.43 12.72
CA ALA A 159 -23.22 -9.81 13.41
C ALA A 159 -23.51 -8.33 13.74
N LYS A 160 -22.99 -7.88 14.87
CA LYS A 160 -22.96 -6.46 15.24
C LYS A 160 -21.50 -6.11 15.50
N LEU A 161 -20.95 -5.20 14.69
CA LEU A 161 -19.59 -4.72 14.85
C LEU A 161 -19.59 -3.36 15.57
N ARG A 162 -18.59 -3.16 16.43
CA ARG A 162 -18.37 -1.89 17.12
C ARG A 162 -17.21 -1.15 16.45
N HIS A 163 -17.42 0.12 16.13
CA HIS A 163 -16.33 1.05 15.82
C HIS A 163 -15.60 1.34 17.12
N VAL A 164 -14.36 0.91 17.27
CA VAL A 164 -13.65 0.93 18.55
C VAL A 164 -12.43 1.84 18.55
N VAL A 165 -11.86 2.15 17.39
CA VAL A 165 -10.74 3.09 17.26
C VAL A 165 -11.28 4.41 16.70
N ASP A 166 -11.12 5.49 17.45
CA ASP A 166 -11.52 6.82 17.00
C ASP A 166 -10.45 7.40 16.07
N THR A 167 -10.80 7.60 14.81
CA THR A 167 -9.94 8.16 13.77
C THR A 167 -10.39 9.55 13.30
N THR A 168 -11.24 10.22 14.09
CA THR A 168 -11.79 11.54 13.73
C THR A 168 -10.71 12.53 13.33
N GLY A 169 -10.89 13.17 12.18
CA GLY A 169 -9.95 14.12 11.56
C GLY A 169 -8.86 13.46 10.71
N TRP A 170 -8.93 12.14 10.52
CA TRP A 170 -8.01 11.38 9.70
C TRP A 170 -8.77 10.56 8.65
N LEU A 171 -8.37 10.73 7.39
CA LEU A 171 -8.90 9.98 6.25
C LEU A 171 -8.00 8.76 5.99
N SER A 172 -8.59 7.57 5.94
CA SER A 172 -7.84 6.37 5.54
C SER A 172 -7.70 6.30 4.03
N ALA A 173 -6.48 6.06 3.53
CA ALA A 173 -6.19 6.08 2.09
C ALA A 173 -5.17 5.02 1.67
N ASP A 174 -5.30 4.54 0.43
CA ASP A 174 -4.30 3.71 -0.23
C ASP A 174 -3.87 4.39 -1.54
N PHE A 175 -2.57 4.67 -1.66
CA PHE A 175 -2.01 5.46 -2.77
C PHE A 175 -1.40 4.59 -3.87
N HIS A 176 -1.53 3.26 -3.79
CA HIS A 176 -0.97 2.34 -4.77
C HIS A 176 -1.94 1.17 -4.99
N VAL A 177 -2.79 1.31 -6.02
CA VAL A 177 -3.91 0.41 -6.29
C VAL A 177 -4.05 0.14 -7.78
N HIS A 178 -4.15 -1.15 -8.15
CA HIS A 178 -4.36 -1.61 -9.52
C HIS A 178 -5.72 -2.27 -9.70
N ALA A 179 -6.31 -2.09 -10.87
CA ALA A 179 -7.53 -2.75 -11.30
C ALA A 179 -7.43 -3.17 -12.78
N ALA A 180 -8.48 -3.69 -13.38
CA ALA A 180 -8.48 -4.20 -14.76
C ALA A 180 -7.96 -3.26 -15.85
N PRO A 181 -7.92 -1.92 -15.69
CA PRO A 181 -7.20 -1.06 -16.63
C PRO A 181 -5.67 -1.26 -16.63
N SER A 182 -5.10 -1.72 -15.52
CA SER A 182 -3.68 -2.09 -15.42
C SER A 182 -3.41 -3.39 -16.17
N PRO A 183 -2.26 -3.53 -16.88
CA PRO A 183 -1.98 -4.72 -17.69
C PRO A 183 -1.78 -6.01 -16.87
N ASP A 184 -1.54 -5.90 -15.57
CA ASP A 184 -1.21 -6.98 -14.63
C ASP A 184 -2.29 -7.25 -13.58
N SER A 185 -3.43 -6.55 -13.62
CA SER A 185 -4.58 -6.82 -12.77
C SER A 185 -5.81 -7.17 -13.60
N ILE A 186 -6.50 -8.26 -13.22
CA ILE A 186 -7.77 -8.67 -13.84
C ILE A 186 -9.00 -8.27 -13.00
N VAL A 187 -8.79 -7.55 -11.90
CA VAL A 187 -9.86 -7.20 -10.96
C VAL A 187 -10.72 -6.07 -11.54
N PRO A 188 -12.02 -6.30 -11.81
CA PRO A 188 -12.91 -5.24 -12.29
C PRO A 188 -12.96 -4.05 -11.33
N LEU A 189 -13.13 -2.82 -11.84
CA LEU A 189 -13.21 -1.61 -11.02
C LEU A 189 -14.24 -1.71 -9.90
N SER A 190 -15.43 -2.26 -10.21
CA SER A 190 -16.49 -2.45 -9.21
C SER A 190 -16.06 -3.39 -8.08
N HIS A 191 -15.35 -4.47 -8.40
CA HIS A 191 -14.84 -5.42 -7.40
C HIS A 191 -13.76 -4.79 -6.52
N ARG A 192 -12.85 -4.02 -7.14
CA ARG A 192 -11.81 -3.29 -6.41
C ARG A 192 -12.42 -2.28 -5.42
N ILE A 193 -13.41 -1.52 -5.83
CA ILE A 193 -14.12 -0.57 -4.97
C ILE A 193 -14.82 -1.29 -3.81
N LEU A 194 -15.52 -2.41 -4.08
CA LEU A 194 -16.22 -3.17 -3.04
C LEU A 194 -15.27 -3.77 -2.01
N GLU A 195 -14.09 -4.23 -2.42
CA GLU A 195 -13.04 -4.69 -1.51
C GLU A 195 -12.64 -3.60 -0.51
N PHE A 196 -12.32 -2.40 -1.00
CA PHE A 196 -11.90 -1.29 -0.16
C PHE A 196 -13.01 -0.78 0.77
N VAL A 197 -14.22 -0.68 0.26
CA VAL A 197 -15.40 -0.29 1.07
C VAL A 197 -15.67 -1.28 2.19
N ALA A 198 -15.52 -2.60 1.92
CA ALA A 198 -15.72 -3.63 2.93
C ALA A 198 -14.67 -3.60 4.05
N ASP A 199 -13.46 -3.11 3.76
CA ASP A 199 -12.36 -2.95 4.71
C ASP A 199 -12.22 -1.51 5.24
N GLY A 200 -13.21 -0.62 4.98
CA GLY A 200 -13.30 0.71 5.58
C GLY A 200 -12.19 1.66 5.12
N ILE A 201 -11.83 1.63 3.85
CA ILE A 201 -10.96 2.64 3.24
C ILE A 201 -11.82 3.77 2.68
N ASP A 202 -11.43 5.01 2.98
CA ASP A 202 -12.15 6.22 2.60
C ASP A 202 -11.72 6.77 1.24
N MET A 203 -10.44 6.55 0.85
CA MET A 203 -9.91 7.04 -0.41
C MET A 203 -8.94 6.06 -1.05
N ILE A 204 -9.04 5.89 -2.39
CA ILE A 204 -8.08 5.13 -3.20
C ILE A 204 -7.52 6.00 -4.31
N VAL A 205 -6.24 5.83 -4.62
CA VAL A 205 -5.61 6.44 -5.79
C VAL A 205 -5.48 5.37 -6.87
N SER A 206 -6.06 5.61 -8.04
CA SER A 206 -5.86 4.73 -9.18
C SER A 206 -4.43 4.90 -9.71
N THR A 207 -3.60 3.88 -9.57
CA THR A 207 -2.23 3.88 -10.06
C THR A 207 -2.01 2.75 -11.07
N ASP A 208 -2.97 2.58 -11.98
CA ASP A 208 -2.83 1.63 -13.09
C ASP A 208 -1.60 2.00 -13.93
N HIS A 209 -0.78 1.00 -14.33
CA HIS A 209 0.51 1.22 -14.99
C HIS A 209 0.41 2.05 -16.28
N ASN A 210 1.05 3.22 -16.30
CA ASN A 210 1.12 4.14 -17.43
C ASN A 210 -0.26 4.49 -18.03
N LEU A 211 -1.28 4.58 -17.15
CA LEU A 211 -2.66 4.85 -17.53
C LEU A 211 -3.40 5.64 -16.45
N VAL A 212 -3.87 6.84 -16.78
CA VAL A 212 -4.71 7.64 -15.86
C VAL A 212 -6.17 7.15 -15.92
N THR A 213 -6.60 6.45 -14.86
CA THR A 213 -7.95 5.88 -14.77
C THR A 213 -8.81 6.66 -13.77
N ASP A 214 -10.05 7.01 -14.14
CA ASP A 214 -11.02 7.60 -13.22
C ASP A 214 -11.94 6.53 -12.61
N TYR A 215 -11.82 6.25 -11.31
CA TYR A 215 -12.68 5.32 -10.58
C TYR A 215 -13.99 5.96 -10.11
N ALA A 216 -14.09 7.29 -10.06
CA ALA A 216 -15.26 8.00 -9.54
C ALA A 216 -16.57 7.69 -10.28
N PRO A 217 -16.61 7.49 -11.61
CA PRO A 217 -17.84 7.06 -12.28
C PRO A 217 -18.38 5.73 -11.76
N THR A 218 -17.50 4.76 -11.49
CA THR A 218 -17.90 3.45 -10.95
C THR A 218 -18.36 3.57 -9.48
N ILE A 219 -17.69 4.39 -8.67
CA ILE A 219 -18.14 4.70 -7.29
C ILE A 219 -19.54 5.29 -7.30
N ARG A 220 -19.81 6.26 -8.18
CA ARG A 220 -21.14 6.88 -8.34
C ARG A 220 -22.18 5.88 -8.82
N TRP A 221 -21.85 5.04 -9.79
CA TRP A 221 -22.75 4.00 -10.32
C TRP A 221 -23.16 3.00 -9.25
N LEU A 222 -22.22 2.61 -8.36
CA LEU A 222 -22.49 1.73 -7.21
C LEU A 222 -23.24 2.46 -6.07
N GLY A 223 -23.36 3.79 -6.10
CA GLY A 223 -23.99 4.58 -5.04
C GLY A 223 -23.15 4.67 -3.75
N LEU A 224 -21.82 4.54 -3.85
CA LEU A 224 -20.91 4.42 -2.70
C LEU A 224 -20.13 5.70 -2.37
N GLY A 225 -20.48 6.84 -2.97
CA GLY A 225 -19.72 8.09 -2.80
C GLY A 225 -19.63 8.61 -1.37
N SER A 226 -20.58 8.26 -0.48
CA SER A 226 -20.48 8.59 0.95
C SER A 226 -19.58 7.66 1.77
N LEU A 227 -19.09 6.57 1.16
CA LEU A 227 -18.28 5.55 1.82
C LEU A 227 -16.84 5.52 1.31
N ILE A 228 -16.61 5.98 0.07
CA ILE A 228 -15.29 5.98 -0.56
C ILE A 228 -15.22 7.06 -1.65
N THR A 229 -14.07 7.69 -1.76
CA THR A 229 -13.71 8.58 -2.87
C THR A 229 -12.46 8.08 -3.59
N SER A 230 -12.10 8.70 -4.72
CA SER A 230 -10.88 8.35 -5.46
C SER A 230 -10.16 9.56 -6.00
N ALA A 231 -8.83 9.43 -6.16
CA ALA A 231 -8.02 10.34 -6.96
C ALA A 231 -7.52 9.63 -8.21
N MET A 232 -7.47 10.34 -9.32
CA MET A 232 -6.80 9.88 -10.52
C MET A 232 -5.29 10.00 -10.34
N GLY A 233 -4.58 8.94 -10.64
CA GLY A 233 -3.13 8.85 -10.61
C GLY A 233 -2.60 7.99 -11.72
N ASP A 234 -1.33 7.68 -11.64
CA ASP A 234 -0.60 6.83 -12.59
C ASP A 234 0.56 6.19 -11.84
N GLU A 235 0.77 4.89 -11.98
CA GLU A 235 2.07 4.34 -11.69
C GLU A 235 2.96 4.47 -12.92
N LEU A 236 3.84 5.46 -12.88
CA LEU A 236 4.85 5.75 -13.88
C LEU A 236 5.88 4.62 -13.92
N THR A 237 5.57 3.59 -14.72
CA THR A 237 6.35 2.36 -14.82
C THR A 237 7.41 2.49 -15.89
N THR A 238 8.68 2.49 -15.47
CA THR A 238 9.82 2.72 -16.34
C THR A 238 10.57 1.44 -16.67
N ASN A 239 11.29 1.46 -17.77
CA ASN A 239 12.24 0.39 -18.10
C ASN A 239 13.61 0.68 -17.47
N GLY A 240 13.76 0.41 -16.15
CA GLY A 240 15.04 0.46 -15.45
C GLY A 240 15.37 1.77 -14.76
N TRP A 241 14.34 2.53 -14.32
CA TRP A 241 14.48 3.67 -13.40
C TRP A 241 13.57 3.58 -12.17
N GLY A 242 12.87 2.47 -11.98
CA GLY A 242 11.93 2.29 -10.90
C GLY A 242 10.50 2.64 -11.28
N HIS A 243 9.61 2.57 -10.30
CA HIS A 243 8.21 2.94 -10.44
C HIS A 243 7.86 4.09 -9.50
N TYR A 244 6.92 4.92 -9.91
CA TYR A 244 6.54 6.13 -9.17
C TYR A 244 5.05 6.36 -9.24
N GLY A 245 4.37 6.49 -8.11
CA GLY A 245 3.01 7.01 -8.07
C GLY A 245 3.00 8.52 -8.29
N ALA A 246 2.12 9.00 -9.16
CA ALA A 246 1.86 10.43 -9.29
C ALA A 246 0.36 10.70 -9.15
N PHE A 247 -0.05 11.59 -8.22
CA PHE A 247 -1.45 11.95 -8.00
C PHE A 247 -1.59 13.31 -7.29
N PRO A 248 -2.71 14.06 -7.48
CA PRO A 248 -3.73 13.82 -8.51
C PRO A 248 -3.23 14.23 -9.90
N LEU A 249 -3.63 13.48 -10.91
CA LEU A 249 -3.33 13.78 -12.30
C LEU A 249 -4.61 14.18 -13.06
N PRO A 250 -4.52 15.11 -14.03
CA PRO A 250 -5.63 15.37 -14.93
C PRO A 250 -5.75 14.25 -15.96
N GLN A 251 -6.97 13.73 -16.19
CA GLN A 251 -7.23 12.80 -17.27
C GLN A 251 -7.37 13.55 -18.62
N ASP A 252 -6.73 13.02 -19.66
CA ASP A 252 -6.88 13.48 -21.04
C ASP A 252 -7.17 12.29 -21.98
N THR A 253 -8.44 12.00 -22.21
CA THR A 253 -8.89 10.87 -23.03
C THR A 253 -8.51 10.98 -24.50
N ALA A 254 -8.03 12.12 -24.98
CA ALA A 254 -7.52 12.30 -26.33
C ALA A 254 -6.07 11.83 -26.50
N ARG A 255 -5.35 11.60 -25.40
CA ARG A 255 -3.95 11.14 -25.39
C ARG A 255 -3.86 9.64 -25.10
N ALA A 256 -2.81 9.01 -25.59
CA ALA A 256 -2.45 7.66 -25.20
C ALA A 256 -2.23 7.60 -23.68
N GLY A 257 -2.59 6.48 -23.03
CA GLY A 257 -2.55 6.37 -21.59
C GLY A 257 -3.50 7.31 -20.85
N GLN A 258 -4.47 7.92 -21.57
CA GLN A 258 -5.46 8.86 -21.03
C GLN A 258 -4.83 10.03 -20.26
N GLY A 259 -3.68 10.49 -20.70
CA GLY A 259 -2.92 11.57 -20.07
C GLY A 259 -1.76 11.12 -19.20
N ALA A 260 -1.45 9.82 -19.16
CA ALA A 260 -0.27 9.30 -18.49
C ALA A 260 1.01 10.00 -18.98
N MET A 261 1.96 10.17 -18.09
CA MET A 261 3.22 10.84 -18.38
C MET A 261 4.12 9.95 -19.24
N LEU A 262 4.89 10.57 -20.14
CA LEU A 262 5.85 9.84 -20.95
C LEU A 262 7.07 9.44 -20.12
N VAL A 263 7.27 8.14 -19.94
CA VAL A 263 8.40 7.57 -19.16
C VAL A 263 9.46 6.90 -20.05
N HIS A 264 9.05 6.43 -21.24
CA HIS A 264 9.94 5.69 -22.12
C HIS A 264 11.10 6.54 -22.64
N GLY A 265 12.33 6.07 -22.43
CA GLY A 265 13.55 6.76 -22.88
C GLY A 265 14.00 7.90 -21.96
N HIS A 266 13.29 8.18 -20.87
CA HIS A 266 13.62 9.20 -19.89
C HIS A 266 14.26 8.62 -18.63
N ASN A 267 15.13 9.38 -17.99
CA ASN A 267 15.65 9.10 -16.66
C ASN A 267 14.75 9.71 -15.56
N ALA A 268 15.01 9.39 -14.29
CA ALA A 268 14.17 9.86 -13.19
C ALA A 268 14.08 11.38 -13.08
N LYS A 269 15.20 12.10 -13.29
CA LYS A 269 15.22 13.58 -13.26
C LYS A 269 14.28 14.18 -14.32
N GLU A 270 14.28 13.62 -15.52
CA GLU A 270 13.40 14.06 -16.62
C GLU A 270 11.95 13.74 -16.37
N ILE A 271 11.66 12.53 -15.83
CA ILE A 271 10.30 12.10 -15.48
C ILE A 271 9.73 13.01 -14.39
N PHE A 272 10.47 13.25 -13.31
CA PHE A 272 9.98 14.10 -12.22
C PHE A 272 9.79 15.56 -12.69
N ALA A 273 10.69 16.09 -13.50
CA ALA A 273 10.53 17.41 -14.09
C ALA A 273 9.25 17.49 -14.95
N ASN A 274 8.96 16.45 -15.75
CA ASN A 274 7.76 16.38 -16.56
C ASN A 274 6.48 16.36 -15.70
N VAL A 275 6.46 15.59 -14.61
CA VAL A 275 5.33 15.61 -13.66
C VAL A 275 5.15 17.01 -13.06
N ARG A 276 6.24 17.66 -12.59
CA ARG A 276 6.16 19.01 -12.02
C ARG A 276 5.67 20.07 -13.00
N GLU A 277 6.00 19.92 -14.29
CA GLU A 277 5.54 20.83 -15.34
C GLU A 277 4.04 20.68 -15.63
N HIS A 278 3.55 19.44 -15.70
CA HIS A 278 2.18 19.17 -16.15
C HIS A 278 1.17 19.03 -15.01
N ALA A 279 1.63 18.66 -13.83
CA ALA A 279 0.81 18.48 -12.64
C ALA A 279 1.58 18.96 -11.37
N PRO A 280 1.82 20.27 -11.19
CA PRO A 280 2.66 20.81 -10.11
C PRO A 280 2.13 20.48 -8.71
N GLU A 281 0.82 20.28 -8.58
CA GLU A 281 0.19 19.90 -7.32
C GLU A 281 0.32 18.40 -7.00
N ALA A 282 0.69 17.56 -7.99
CA ALA A 282 0.77 16.12 -7.78
C ALA A 282 1.88 15.77 -6.77
N VAL A 283 1.58 14.80 -5.92
CA VAL A 283 2.58 14.06 -5.15
C VAL A 283 3.32 13.14 -6.11
N ILE A 284 4.65 13.10 -6.01
CA ILE A 284 5.47 12.04 -6.60
C ILE A 284 5.86 11.12 -5.44
N ASN A 285 5.37 9.89 -5.46
CA ASN A 285 5.66 8.86 -4.48
C ASN A 285 6.56 7.78 -5.10
N VAL A 286 7.77 7.61 -4.58
CA VAL A 286 8.65 6.52 -5.03
C VAL A 286 8.10 5.21 -4.52
N HIS A 287 7.62 4.35 -5.42
CA HIS A 287 7.05 3.05 -5.10
C HIS A 287 8.15 2.01 -4.82
N HIS A 288 7.89 1.09 -3.90
CA HIS A 288 8.70 -0.10 -3.56
C HIS A 288 10.21 0.05 -3.89
N PRO A 289 10.92 1.03 -3.27
CA PRO A 289 12.24 1.51 -3.71
C PRO A 289 13.33 0.44 -3.74
N ARG A 290 13.11 -0.71 -3.08
CA ARG A 290 14.08 -1.83 -3.00
C ARG A 290 13.47 -3.21 -3.21
N ILE A 291 12.36 -3.30 -3.94
CA ILE A 291 11.65 -4.58 -4.10
C ILE A 291 12.43 -5.58 -4.97
N ASP A 292 13.03 -5.14 -6.06
CA ASP A 292 13.72 -5.96 -7.05
C ASP A 292 14.84 -5.18 -7.75
N PRO A 293 15.96 -5.82 -8.17
CA PRO A 293 17.08 -5.18 -8.84
C PRO A 293 16.74 -4.43 -10.13
N GLY A 294 15.63 -4.76 -10.81
CA GLY A 294 15.21 -4.07 -12.05
C GLY A 294 14.20 -2.96 -11.85
N VAL A 295 13.53 -2.94 -10.71
CA VAL A 295 12.33 -2.13 -10.45
C VAL A 295 12.53 -1.13 -9.30
N GLY A 296 13.29 -1.50 -8.27
CA GLY A 296 13.50 -0.64 -7.11
C GLY A 296 14.36 0.58 -7.40
N TYR A 297 13.82 1.78 -7.24
CA TYR A 297 14.47 3.05 -7.58
C TYR A 297 15.84 3.23 -6.92
N PHE A 298 15.98 2.89 -5.62
CA PHE A 298 17.25 3.00 -4.91
C PHE A 298 18.27 1.95 -5.35
N ILE A 299 17.80 0.80 -5.84
CA ILE A 299 18.70 -0.24 -6.39
C ILE A 299 19.21 0.21 -7.77
N VAL A 300 18.30 0.59 -8.67
CA VAL A 300 18.68 0.97 -10.04
C VAL A 300 19.43 2.30 -10.11
N GLY A 301 19.19 3.19 -9.15
CA GLY A 301 19.91 4.45 -8.99
C GLY A 301 21.27 4.31 -8.32
N GLU A 302 21.59 3.07 -7.82
CA GLU A 302 22.79 2.82 -6.99
C GLU A 302 22.86 3.82 -5.82
N PHE A 303 21.70 4.08 -5.19
CA PHE A 303 21.58 5.09 -4.15
C PHE A 303 21.84 4.52 -2.76
N ASP A 304 22.73 5.20 -2.03
CA ASP A 304 23.02 4.96 -0.63
C ASP A 304 22.57 6.19 0.21
N PRO A 305 21.44 6.06 0.93
CA PRO A 305 20.90 7.16 1.74
C PRO A 305 21.78 7.56 2.95
N HIS A 306 22.70 6.69 3.38
CA HIS A 306 23.59 7.02 4.50
C HIS A 306 24.77 7.90 4.08
N SER A 307 25.22 7.78 2.85
CA SER A 307 26.27 8.63 2.28
C SER A 307 25.73 9.70 1.35
N ASP A 308 24.43 9.68 1.10
CA ASP A 308 23.71 10.57 0.19
C ASP A 308 24.29 10.59 -1.23
N ARG A 309 24.60 9.41 -1.74
CA ARG A 309 25.22 9.27 -3.07
C ARG A 309 24.42 8.36 -3.95
N ALA A 310 24.13 8.85 -5.15
CA ALA A 310 23.62 8.04 -6.25
C ALA A 310 24.75 7.77 -7.25
N GLY A 311 24.93 6.50 -7.62
CA GLY A 311 25.96 6.09 -8.58
C GLY A 311 25.54 6.34 -10.02
N ARG A 312 24.24 6.37 -10.30
CA ARG A 312 23.72 6.44 -11.67
C ARG A 312 23.32 7.87 -12.04
N PRO A 313 23.89 8.45 -13.12
CA PRO A 313 23.48 9.79 -13.61
C PRO A 313 22.01 9.81 -14.01
N GLY A 314 21.29 10.86 -13.64
CA GLY A 314 19.83 11.00 -13.87
C GLY A 314 18.98 10.60 -12.66
N PHE A 315 19.58 10.21 -11.54
CA PHE A 315 18.91 10.14 -10.25
C PHE A 315 18.42 11.54 -9.82
N SER A 316 17.31 11.60 -9.07
CA SER A 316 16.71 12.84 -8.62
C SER A 316 16.06 12.68 -7.25
N PHE A 317 16.18 13.70 -6.40
CA PHE A 317 15.46 13.80 -5.12
C PHE A 317 14.15 14.60 -5.24
N ASN A 318 13.72 14.97 -6.44
CA ASN A 318 12.53 15.80 -6.64
C ASN A 318 11.22 14.98 -6.52
N PHE A 319 11.11 14.18 -5.47
CA PHE A 319 9.90 13.45 -5.08
C PHE A 319 9.43 13.86 -3.69
N ASP A 320 8.14 13.67 -3.39
CA ASP A 320 7.50 14.14 -2.16
C ASP A 320 7.36 13.03 -1.12
N ALA A 321 7.25 11.78 -1.58
CA ALA A 321 6.95 10.64 -0.72
C ALA A 321 7.74 9.40 -1.11
N LEU A 322 7.93 8.51 -0.14
CA LEU A 322 8.60 7.23 -0.29
C LEU A 322 7.69 6.12 0.26
N GLU A 323 7.42 5.11 -0.53
CA GLU A 323 6.72 3.92 -0.08
C GLU A 323 7.63 3.06 0.78
N VAL A 324 7.52 3.24 2.09
CA VAL A 324 8.33 2.52 3.09
C VAL A 324 7.81 1.11 3.31
N LEU A 325 6.50 0.91 3.22
CA LEU A 325 5.85 -0.39 3.34
C LEU A 325 4.96 -0.64 2.12
N ASN A 326 5.31 -1.66 1.36
CA ASN A 326 4.52 -2.18 0.25
C ASN A 326 3.84 -3.50 0.66
N GLY A 327 2.62 -3.79 0.16
CA GLY A 327 1.86 -4.98 0.49
C GLY A 327 2.53 -6.31 0.12
N TYR A 328 3.53 -6.30 -0.77
CA TYR A 328 4.33 -7.46 -1.17
C TYR A 328 5.60 -7.67 -0.34
N GLN A 329 5.83 -6.87 0.69
CA GLN A 329 7.05 -7.00 1.47
C GLN A 329 7.04 -8.25 2.37
N ASP A 330 8.27 -8.74 2.61
CA ASP A 330 8.56 -9.92 3.42
C ASP A 330 7.83 -9.88 4.78
N PRO A 331 7.02 -10.89 5.10
CA PRO A 331 6.39 -11.02 6.42
C PRO A 331 7.38 -11.00 7.59
N ALA A 332 8.66 -11.36 7.36
CA ALA A 332 9.72 -11.25 8.36
C ALA A 332 10.22 -9.81 8.61
N ARG A 333 9.71 -8.83 7.89
CA ARG A 333 9.99 -7.38 8.03
C ARG A 333 11.42 -6.92 7.74
N LYS A 334 12.32 -7.77 7.29
CA LYS A 334 13.71 -7.38 7.01
C LYS A 334 13.82 -6.32 5.92
N SER A 335 12.98 -6.44 4.89
CA SER A 335 12.92 -5.44 3.82
C SER A 335 12.38 -4.10 4.33
N VAL A 336 11.35 -4.13 5.18
CA VAL A 336 10.74 -2.93 5.78
C VAL A 336 11.75 -2.20 6.68
N ASP A 337 12.45 -2.93 7.55
CA ASP A 337 13.46 -2.34 8.45
C ASP A 337 14.55 -1.60 7.66
N ARG A 338 14.98 -2.19 6.54
CA ARG A 338 15.95 -1.56 5.63
C ARG A 338 15.41 -0.27 5.01
N ILE A 339 14.14 -0.24 4.56
CA ILE A 339 13.58 0.95 3.93
C ILE A 339 13.28 2.03 4.96
N ILE A 340 12.90 1.66 6.20
CA ILE A 340 12.82 2.62 7.32
C ILE A 340 14.18 3.27 7.57
N ASP A 341 15.25 2.48 7.59
CA ASP A 341 16.62 2.97 7.77
C ASP A 341 17.06 3.90 6.62
N ASP A 342 16.75 3.52 5.37
CA ASP A 342 16.97 4.37 4.20
C ASP A 342 16.21 5.71 4.31
N TRP A 343 14.95 5.69 4.72
CA TRP A 343 14.13 6.88 4.88
C TRP A 343 14.65 7.81 6.00
N LEU A 344 15.06 7.25 7.14
CA LEU A 344 15.69 8.00 8.21
C LEU A 344 17.03 8.62 7.75
N GLY A 345 17.77 7.90 6.89
CA GLY A 345 18.97 8.43 6.23
C GLY A 345 18.67 9.66 5.38
N LEU A 346 17.62 9.61 4.54
CA LEU A 346 17.17 10.77 3.75
C LEU A 346 16.84 11.98 4.63
N LEU A 347 16.06 11.78 5.70
CA LEU A 347 15.70 12.86 6.62
C LEU A 347 16.94 13.50 7.28
N ASN A 348 17.93 12.68 7.68
CA ASN A 348 19.17 13.15 8.30
C ASN A 348 20.03 13.99 7.32
N HIS A 349 19.90 13.71 6.04
CA HIS A 349 20.56 14.48 4.98
C HIS A 349 19.72 15.65 4.46
N GLY A 350 18.55 15.94 5.03
CA GLY A 350 17.70 17.08 4.67
C GLY A 350 16.78 16.83 3.47
N HIS A 351 16.70 15.58 2.98
CA HIS A 351 15.68 15.20 2.02
C HIS A 351 14.39 14.88 2.80
N ILE A 352 13.56 15.89 2.99
CA ILE A 352 12.32 15.76 3.77
C ILE A 352 11.24 15.18 2.87
N VAL A 353 11.04 13.87 2.98
CA VAL A 353 10.06 13.11 2.21
C VAL A 353 9.10 12.37 3.14
N THR A 354 7.85 12.27 2.73
CA THR A 354 6.79 11.61 3.51
C THR A 354 6.90 10.10 3.37
N ALA A 355 7.00 9.39 4.51
CA ALA A 355 6.85 7.94 4.51
C ALA A 355 5.40 7.56 4.28
N THR A 356 5.16 6.63 3.33
CA THR A 356 3.84 6.06 3.02
C THR A 356 3.89 4.54 3.10
N GLY A 357 2.70 3.94 3.25
CA GLY A 357 2.51 2.50 3.15
C GLY A 357 1.28 2.21 2.31
N ASN A 358 1.43 1.40 1.25
CA ASN A 358 0.35 1.15 0.31
C ASN A 358 0.28 -0.33 -0.06
N SER A 359 -0.91 -0.79 -0.48
CA SER A 359 -1.11 -2.21 -0.71
C SER A 359 -0.47 -2.72 -1.99
N ASP A 360 -0.41 -1.90 -3.02
CA ASP A 360 0.02 -2.34 -4.36
C ASP A 360 -0.81 -3.55 -4.82
N THR A 361 -2.12 -3.48 -4.55
CA THR A 361 -2.99 -4.64 -4.70
C THR A 361 -3.36 -4.91 -6.15
N HIS A 362 -3.11 -6.14 -6.59
CA HIS A 362 -3.48 -6.65 -7.92
C HIS A 362 -4.58 -7.71 -7.85
N HIS A 363 -4.84 -8.26 -6.65
CA HIS A 363 -5.76 -9.37 -6.40
C HIS A 363 -6.72 -9.05 -5.25
N LEU A 364 -7.78 -9.86 -5.09
CA LEU A 364 -8.78 -9.66 -4.04
C LEU A 364 -8.48 -10.40 -2.73
N THR A 365 -7.42 -11.18 -2.61
CA THR A 365 -7.32 -12.16 -1.51
C THR A 365 -5.99 -12.25 -0.82
N TYR A 366 -4.87 -12.35 -1.49
CA TYR A 366 -3.58 -12.55 -0.84
C TYR A 366 -2.77 -11.27 -0.69
N ASN A 367 -2.94 -10.32 -1.59
CA ASN A 367 -2.42 -8.97 -1.50
C ASN A 367 -3.62 -8.03 -1.33
N MET A 368 -4.08 -7.91 -0.08
CA MET A 368 -5.33 -7.23 0.22
C MET A 368 -5.18 -5.72 0.20
N GLY A 369 -6.09 -5.05 -0.49
CA GLY A 369 -6.21 -3.61 -0.51
C GLY A 369 -6.34 -3.03 0.91
N GLY A 370 -5.67 -1.89 1.16
CA GLY A 370 -5.68 -1.21 2.45
C GLY A 370 -4.84 -1.85 3.56
N TYR A 371 -3.94 -2.78 3.22
CA TYR A 371 -2.98 -3.37 4.16
C TYR A 371 -1.59 -3.46 3.56
N PRO A 372 -0.77 -2.39 3.70
CA PRO A 372 -0.97 -1.21 4.56
C PRO A 372 -1.92 -0.16 3.97
N ARG A 373 -2.27 0.83 4.81
CA ARG A 373 -3.00 2.06 4.49
C ARG A 373 -2.31 3.26 5.11
N ASN A 374 -2.63 4.45 4.60
CA ASN A 374 -2.24 5.70 5.20
C ASN A 374 -3.43 6.33 5.93
N TYR A 375 -3.19 7.00 7.04
CA TYR A 375 -4.11 7.97 7.63
C TYR A 375 -3.59 9.37 7.34
N VAL A 376 -4.40 10.17 6.67
CA VAL A 376 -4.06 11.54 6.26
C VAL A 376 -4.88 12.53 7.06
N ARG A 377 -4.23 13.53 7.65
CA ARG A 377 -4.94 14.56 8.40
C ARG A 377 -5.73 15.46 7.45
N VAL A 378 -7.03 15.55 7.69
CA VAL A 378 -7.98 16.35 6.90
C VAL A 378 -8.88 17.17 7.82
N ARG A 379 -9.57 18.16 7.25
CA ARG A 379 -10.50 19.00 8.02
C ARG A 379 -11.85 18.35 8.24
N ASP A 380 -12.32 17.61 7.26
CA ASP A 380 -13.57 16.82 7.28
C ASP A 380 -13.23 15.45 6.70
N ASP A 381 -13.37 14.40 7.50
CA ASP A 381 -12.95 13.03 7.16
C ASP A 381 -14.02 12.22 6.39
N ARG A 382 -15.13 12.87 6.00
CA ARG A 382 -16.13 12.22 5.15
C ARG A 382 -15.62 12.12 3.71
N PRO A 383 -15.63 10.94 3.09
CA PRO A 383 -15.07 10.73 1.76
C PRO A 383 -15.59 11.66 0.67
N ASP A 384 -16.90 12.01 0.73
CA ASP A 384 -17.55 12.90 -0.23
C ASP A 384 -17.25 14.41 -0.02
N HIS A 385 -16.53 14.75 1.04
CA HIS A 385 -16.14 16.13 1.38
C HIS A 385 -14.64 16.41 1.15
N VAL A 386 -13.85 15.38 0.95
CA VAL A 386 -12.39 15.51 0.74
C VAL A 386 -12.07 15.62 -0.74
N THR A 387 -11.13 16.50 -1.09
CA THR A 387 -10.62 16.61 -2.45
C THR A 387 -9.26 15.93 -2.59
N PRO A 388 -8.92 15.38 -3.79
CA PRO A 388 -7.60 14.83 -4.05
C PRO A 388 -6.46 15.82 -3.77
N GLN A 389 -6.68 17.11 -4.02
CA GLN A 389 -5.70 18.19 -3.77
C GLN A 389 -5.44 18.40 -2.28
N GLU A 390 -6.48 18.29 -1.43
CA GLU A 390 -6.33 18.38 0.03
C GLU A 390 -5.44 17.24 0.54
N VAL A 391 -5.69 16.00 0.08
CA VAL A 391 -4.87 14.83 0.44
C VAL A 391 -3.44 14.99 -0.06
N ALA A 392 -3.24 15.39 -1.32
CA ALA A 392 -1.90 15.64 -1.88
C ALA A 392 -1.15 16.71 -1.08
N SER A 393 -1.82 17.80 -0.71
CA SER A 393 -1.24 18.85 0.13
C SER A 393 -0.85 18.33 1.51
N ALA A 394 -1.70 17.54 2.16
CA ALA A 394 -1.40 16.96 3.46
C ALA A 394 -0.20 15.99 3.39
N VAL A 395 -0.11 15.16 2.34
CA VAL A 395 1.05 14.28 2.11
C VAL A 395 2.32 15.11 1.92
N LYS A 396 2.31 16.15 1.09
CA LYS A 396 3.47 17.02 0.89
C LYS A 396 3.90 17.76 2.16
N ASN A 397 2.98 17.99 3.10
CA ASN A 397 3.25 18.58 4.40
C ASN A 397 3.52 17.55 5.50
N HIS A 398 3.78 16.29 5.15
CA HIS A 398 4.10 15.20 6.07
C HIS A 398 2.99 14.88 7.09
N GLN A 399 1.76 15.32 6.84
CA GLN A 399 0.60 15.20 7.71
C GLN A 399 -0.13 13.87 7.48
N ALA A 400 0.62 12.80 7.50
CA ALA A 400 0.14 11.44 7.31
C ALA A 400 0.98 10.47 8.14
N PHE A 401 0.47 9.27 8.39
CA PHE A 401 1.22 8.12 8.83
C PHE A 401 0.66 6.86 8.19
N PHE A 402 1.46 5.79 8.10
CA PHE A 402 0.97 4.54 7.56
C PHE A 402 0.87 3.43 8.61
N THR A 403 -0.03 2.48 8.35
CA THR A 403 -0.27 1.36 9.25
C THR A 403 -0.86 0.15 8.53
N THR A 404 -0.67 -1.02 9.11
CA THR A 404 -1.43 -2.22 8.80
C THR A 404 -2.53 -2.51 9.83
N GLY A 405 -2.57 -1.73 10.96
CA GLY A 405 -3.57 -1.99 12.00
C GLY A 405 -3.60 -0.97 13.13
N PRO A 406 -2.50 -0.76 13.90
CA PRO A 406 -2.47 0.20 15.00
C PRO A 406 -2.65 1.64 14.53
N PHE A 407 -3.46 2.42 15.24
CA PHE A 407 -3.61 3.86 15.05
C PHE A 407 -2.73 4.61 16.04
N VAL A 408 -1.98 5.62 15.56
CA VAL A 408 -1.00 6.35 16.39
C VAL A 408 -1.34 7.82 16.45
N ARG A 409 -1.55 8.34 17.67
CA ARG A 409 -1.57 9.78 17.95
C ARG A 409 -0.22 10.18 18.50
N PHE A 410 0.47 11.05 17.79
CA PHE A 410 1.81 11.49 18.15
C PHE A 410 1.88 13.01 18.10
N ARG A 411 2.13 13.63 19.27
CA ARG A 411 2.04 15.08 19.44
C ARG A 411 3.19 15.63 20.29
N SER A 412 3.46 16.92 20.12
CA SER A 412 4.28 17.73 21.05
C SER A 412 3.52 19.01 21.37
N GLY A 413 2.87 19.05 22.53
CA GLY A 413 1.95 20.09 22.92
C GLY A 413 0.74 20.15 21.98
N LYS A 414 0.62 21.22 21.16
CA LYS A 414 -0.46 21.36 20.16
C LYS A 414 -0.03 20.90 18.76
N ALA A 415 1.26 20.68 18.56
CA ALA A 415 1.79 20.25 17.28
C ALA A 415 1.53 18.77 17.07
N ASP A 416 1.28 18.40 15.83
CA ASP A 416 0.99 17.05 15.36
C ASP A 416 2.04 16.63 14.32
N ILE A 417 1.93 15.43 13.78
CA ILE A 417 2.79 14.90 12.71
C ILE A 417 2.86 15.91 11.55
N GLY A 418 4.08 16.18 11.06
CA GLY A 418 4.38 17.15 10.00
C GLY A 418 4.64 18.57 10.50
N ASP A 419 4.31 18.89 11.74
CA ASP A 419 4.47 20.24 12.27
C ASP A 419 5.91 20.51 12.76
N LEU A 420 6.30 21.80 12.74
CA LEU A 420 7.55 22.31 13.32
C LEU A 420 7.28 22.90 14.71
N VAL A 421 8.01 22.43 15.71
CA VAL A 421 7.93 22.88 17.11
C VAL A 421 9.12 23.75 17.44
N SER A 422 8.90 24.96 17.96
CA SER A 422 9.97 25.75 18.56
C SER A 422 10.40 25.10 19.89
N ALA A 423 11.67 24.72 19.98
CA ALA A 423 12.25 24.00 21.12
C ALA A 423 13.51 24.71 21.66
N PRO A 424 13.42 26.00 22.10
CA PRO A 424 14.57 26.71 22.59
C PRO A 424 15.15 26.00 23.82
N GLY A 425 16.46 25.77 23.82
CA GLY A 425 17.15 24.98 24.85
C GLY A 425 17.08 23.46 24.62
N GLY A 426 16.55 23.02 23.48
CA GLY A 426 16.62 21.66 23.01
C GLY A 426 15.79 20.65 23.79
N LYS A 427 14.73 21.10 24.48
CA LYS A 427 13.83 20.20 25.23
C LYS A 427 12.43 20.22 24.64
N ALA A 428 11.85 19.03 24.48
CA ALA A 428 10.48 18.86 24.04
C ALA A 428 9.82 17.68 24.78
N THR A 429 8.50 17.77 24.97
CA THR A 429 7.69 16.68 25.51
C THR A 429 6.87 16.09 24.38
N LEU A 430 6.95 14.78 24.24
CA LEU A 430 6.22 13.98 23.25
C LEU A 430 5.09 13.24 23.94
N ASP A 431 3.90 13.33 23.40
CA ASP A 431 2.75 12.55 23.81
C ASP A 431 2.49 11.46 22.74
N ILE A 432 2.55 10.21 23.16
CA ILE A 432 2.41 9.03 22.29
C ILE A 432 1.22 8.21 22.79
N GLU A 433 0.20 8.05 21.96
CA GLU A 433 -0.93 7.17 22.20
C GLU A 433 -1.07 6.19 21.05
N VAL A 434 -1.27 4.92 21.37
CA VAL A 434 -1.47 3.84 20.37
C VAL A 434 -2.77 3.12 20.68
N ASP A 435 -3.67 3.17 19.72
CA ASP A 435 -4.94 2.44 19.74
C ASP A 435 -4.92 1.29 18.75
N ALA A 436 -5.61 0.20 19.08
CA ALA A 436 -5.83 -0.90 18.15
C ALA A 436 -7.11 -1.66 18.53
N ALA A 437 -7.82 -2.16 17.53
CA ALA A 437 -8.95 -3.05 17.77
C ALA A 437 -8.50 -4.31 18.54
N PRO A 438 -9.37 -4.94 19.36
CA PRO A 438 -9.01 -6.06 20.24
C PRO A 438 -8.31 -7.23 19.57
N TRP A 439 -8.57 -7.47 18.29
CA TRP A 439 -8.01 -8.56 17.51
C TRP A 439 -6.61 -8.28 16.91
N ILE A 440 -6.12 -7.03 17.02
CA ILE A 440 -4.83 -6.60 16.49
C ILE A 440 -3.81 -6.59 17.63
N SER A 441 -2.67 -7.28 17.48
CA SER A 441 -1.61 -7.27 18.49
C SER A 441 -0.77 -5.99 18.41
N VAL A 442 -0.38 -5.47 19.58
CA VAL A 442 0.66 -4.46 19.74
C VAL A 442 1.62 -4.96 20.79
N SER A 443 2.89 -5.13 20.45
CA SER A 443 3.90 -5.70 21.35
C SER A 443 5.02 -4.72 21.69
N ARG A 444 5.21 -3.68 20.87
CA ARG A 444 6.35 -2.75 21.03
C ARG A 444 6.04 -1.37 20.45
N VAL A 445 6.52 -0.33 21.14
CA VAL A 445 6.60 1.04 20.66
C VAL A 445 8.05 1.48 20.65
N ILE A 446 8.51 2.10 19.56
CA ILE A 446 9.89 2.55 19.37
C ILE A 446 9.85 4.02 18.99
N LEU A 447 10.62 4.83 19.73
CA LEU A 447 10.84 6.24 19.45
C LEU A 447 12.21 6.40 18.77
N TYR A 448 12.20 6.99 17.58
CA TYR A 448 13.42 7.47 16.93
C TYR A 448 13.53 8.98 17.11
N VAL A 449 14.74 9.44 17.39
CA VAL A 449 15.08 10.87 17.44
C VAL A 449 16.28 11.10 16.52
N SER A 450 16.14 11.97 15.53
CA SER A 450 17.17 12.25 14.52
C SER A 450 17.79 10.97 13.95
N GLY A 451 16.92 10.03 13.52
CA GLY A 451 17.28 8.77 12.88
C GLY A 451 17.80 7.66 13.82
N LYS A 452 17.97 7.93 15.10
CA LYS A 452 18.49 6.96 16.08
C LYS A 452 17.37 6.45 16.98
N GLU A 453 17.35 5.15 17.27
CA GLU A 453 16.47 4.60 18.30
C GLU A 453 16.83 5.22 19.66
N ALA A 454 15.96 6.11 20.14
CA ALA A 454 16.14 6.78 21.42
C ALA A 454 15.53 5.98 22.56
N LYS A 455 14.40 5.33 22.32
CA LYS A 455 13.68 4.56 23.34
C LYS A 455 12.86 3.44 22.72
N ARG A 456 12.73 2.34 23.45
CA ARG A 456 11.88 1.20 23.11
C ARG A 456 11.10 0.78 24.35
N TRP A 457 9.78 0.60 24.20
CA TRP A 457 8.89 0.09 25.22
C TRP A 457 8.29 -1.23 24.77
N GLN A 458 8.23 -2.20 25.69
CA GLN A 458 7.43 -3.41 25.50
C GLN A 458 6.01 -3.12 25.96
N VAL A 459 5.05 -3.53 25.16
CA VAL A 459 3.63 -3.34 25.43
C VAL A 459 3.06 -4.69 25.88
N PRO A 460 2.51 -4.79 27.08
CA PRO A 460 1.85 -6.02 27.54
C PRO A 460 0.66 -6.39 26.64
N GLU A 461 0.44 -7.69 26.44
CA GLU A 461 -0.73 -8.15 25.71
C GLU A 461 -2.02 -7.75 26.46
N THR A 462 -2.94 -7.12 25.76
CA THR A 462 -4.25 -6.70 26.27
C THR A 462 -5.29 -6.71 25.16
N GLN A 463 -6.58 -6.75 25.54
CA GLN A 463 -7.72 -6.58 24.64
C GLN A 463 -8.31 -5.16 24.71
N GLU A 464 -7.77 -4.30 25.56
CA GLU A 464 -8.19 -2.89 25.64
C GLU A 464 -7.82 -2.18 24.32
N VAL A 465 -8.58 -1.17 23.92
CA VAL A 465 -8.33 -0.40 22.70
C VAL A 465 -7.06 0.43 22.84
N VAL A 466 -6.91 1.15 23.95
CA VAL A 466 -5.69 1.90 24.25
C VAL A 466 -4.60 0.90 24.64
N ARG A 467 -3.62 0.73 23.76
CA ARG A 467 -2.49 -0.21 23.93
C ARG A 467 -1.32 0.42 24.65
N PHE A 468 -1.11 1.71 24.41
CA PHE A 468 0.01 2.44 24.97
C PHE A 468 -0.34 3.92 25.07
N HIS A 469 0.01 4.55 26.20
CA HIS A 469 -0.10 5.99 26.36
C HIS A 469 1.01 6.47 27.29
N LEU A 470 1.83 7.41 26.81
CA LEU A 470 2.97 7.94 27.57
C LEU A 470 3.35 9.34 27.08
N SER A 471 3.62 10.23 28.05
CA SER A 471 4.38 11.47 27.82
C SER A 471 5.87 11.24 28.09
N HIS A 472 6.74 11.63 27.15
CA HIS A 472 8.18 11.43 27.24
C HIS A 472 8.95 12.69 26.88
N GLU A 473 9.90 13.11 27.75
CA GLU A 473 10.78 14.25 27.47
C GLU A 473 11.98 13.79 26.63
N ILE A 474 12.29 14.53 25.57
CA ILE A 474 13.50 14.37 24.76
C ILE A 474 14.40 15.58 24.89
N SER A 475 15.70 15.37 24.61
CA SER A 475 16.71 16.44 24.54
C SER A 475 17.40 16.40 23.20
N LEU A 476 17.44 17.55 22.55
CA LEU A 476 18.00 17.77 21.21
C LEU A 476 19.12 18.82 21.32
N PRO A 477 20.37 18.49 21.00
CA PRO A 477 21.47 19.46 21.04
C PRO A 477 21.42 20.48 19.90
N ILE A 478 20.81 20.11 18.80
CA ILE A 478 20.57 20.90 17.58
C ILE A 478 19.16 20.61 17.08
N ASP A 479 18.74 21.23 16.00
CA ASP A 479 17.51 20.89 15.31
C ASP A 479 17.44 19.38 15.05
N GLY A 480 16.25 18.84 15.15
CA GLY A 480 16.04 17.40 15.00
C GLY A 480 14.58 17.06 14.72
N TYR A 481 14.30 15.79 14.70
CA TYR A 481 12.94 15.28 14.52
C TYR A 481 12.70 14.03 15.38
N ALA A 482 11.43 13.74 15.60
CA ALA A 482 11.02 12.52 16.27
C ALA A 482 9.99 11.75 15.45
N VAL A 483 10.08 10.41 15.49
CA VAL A 483 9.22 9.45 14.76
C VAL A 483 8.87 8.31 15.70
N VAL A 484 7.63 7.82 15.61
CA VAL A 484 7.17 6.67 16.39
C VAL A 484 6.89 5.50 15.45
N ARG A 485 7.43 4.33 15.79
CA ARG A 485 7.12 3.03 15.19
C ARG A 485 6.41 2.14 16.19
N VAL A 486 5.39 1.43 15.73
CA VAL A 486 4.64 0.44 16.50
C VAL A 486 4.72 -0.90 15.80
N ASP A 487 4.98 -1.97 16.54
CA ASP A 487 4.97 -3.34 16.04
C ASP A 487 4.04 -4.23 16.84
N GLY A 488 3.32 -5.12 16.16
CA GLY A 488 2.69 -6.30 16.76
C GLY A 488 3.47 -7.58 16.40
N ASP A 489 3.32 -8.63 17.15
CA ASP A 489 4.06 -9.90 17.00
C ASP A 489 3.20 -11.07 16.49
N LYS A 490 1.88 -10.87 16.37
CA LYS A 490 0.94 -11.85 15.85
C LYS A 490 0.41 -11.41 14.49
N ILE A 491 0.41 -12.32 13.53
CA ILE A 491 -0.19 -12.05 12.22
C ILE A 491 -1.70 -11.81 12.35
N MET A 492 -2.25 -11.02 11.44
CA MET A 492 -3.66 -10.63 11.43
C MET A 492 -4.58 -11.65 10.75
N ALA A 493 -4.02 -12.75 10.24
CA ALA A 493 -4.80 -13.83 9.66
C ALA A 493 -5.71 -14.52 10.71
N PRO A 494 -6.89 -15.04 10.30
CA PRO A 494 -7.37 -15.12 8.92
C PRO A 494 -8.13 -13.88 8.44
N VAL A 495 -8.30 -12.86 9.29
CA VAL A 495 -9.05 -11.63 8.96
C VAL A 495 -8.37 -10.89 7.81
N VAL A 496 -7.04 -10.77 7.88
CA VAL A 496 -6.20 -10.13 6.85
C VAL A 496 -5.10 -11.10 6.44
N GLY A 497 -4.97 -11.32 5.13
CA GLY A 497 -3.97 -12.23 4.59
C GLY A 497 -4.23 -13.70 4.93
N ASP A 498 -3.20 -14.51 4.75
CA ASP A 498 -3.20 -15.91 5.18
C ASP A 498 -1.88 -16.24 5.88
N ASN A 499 -1.86 -17.39 6.59
CA ASN A 499 -0.68 -17.84 7.35
C ASN A 499 0.44 -18.41 6.47
N ARG A 500 0.23 -18.57 5.16
CA ARG A 500 1.11 -19.37 4.30
C ARG A 500 1.95 -18.52 3.37
N THR A 501 1.34 -17.53 2.73
CA THR A 501 1.97 -16.79 1.64
C THR A 501 2.15 -15.31 1.97
N PHE A 502 1.12 -14.67 2.55
CA PHE A 502 1.10 -13.23 2.86
C PHE A 502 0.59 -13.01 4.30
N GLY A 503 1.48 -13.21 5.26
CA GLY A 503 1.19 -12.90 6.66
C GLY A 503 1.35 -11.39 6.91
N VAL A 504 0.24 -10.69 7.17
CA VAL A 504 0.28 -9.28 7.57
C VAL A 504 0.48 -9.19 9.08
N TYR A 505 1.55 -8.51 9.49
CA TYR A 505 1.79 -8.18 10.88
C TYR A 505 1.34 -6.75 11.17
N PRO A 506 0.82 -6.46 12.37
CA PRO A 506 0.57 -5.09 12.78
C PRO A 506 1.86 -4.26 12.80
N LEU A 507 1.86 -3.15 12.08
CA LEU A 507 2.94 -2.18 12.04
C LEU A 507 2.34 -0.79 11.82
N ALA A 508 2.85 0.24 12.50
CA ALA A 508 2.59 1.62 12.17
C ALA A 508 3.89 2.43 12.26
N LEU A 509 4.01 3.45 11.39
CA LEU A 509 5.13 4.39 11.42
C LEU A 509 4.59 5.79 11.15
N THR A 510 4.88 6.72 12.07
CA THR A 510 4.52 8.13 11.88
C THR A 510 5.51 8.83 10.96
N ASN A 511 5.07 9.90 10.32
CA ASN A 511 5.97 10.90 9.81
C ASN A 511 6.50 11.77 10.97
N PRO A 512 7.52 12.60 10.76
CA PRO A 512 8.18 13.30 11.84
C PRO A 512 7.36 14.47 12.41
N ILE A 513 7.59 14.77 13.69
CA ILE A 513 7.47 16.10 14.26
C ILE A 513 8.87 16.71 14.24
N PHE A 514 9.02 17.91 13.71
CA PHE A 514 10.29 18.62 13.61
C PHE A 514 10.48 19.58 14.78
N PHE A 515 11.73 19.83 15.17
CA PHE A 515 12.08 20.69 16.29
C PHE A 515 13.12 21.73 15.87
N ASP A 516 12.75 23.00 15.98
CA ASP A 516 13.62 24.16 15.79
C ASP A 516 14.24 24.56 17.15
N VAL A 517 15.49 24.17 17.36
CA VAL A 517 16.25 24.43 18.59
C VAL A 517 16.97 25.78 18.51
N ASN A 518 17.41 26.18 17.32
CA ASN A 518 18.16 27.41 17.07
C ASN A 518 17.25 28.66 16.93
N GLY A 519 15.93 28.48 16.78
CA GLY A 519 14.94 29.55 16.79
C GLY A 519 14.82 30.31 15.48
N ASN A 520 15.24 29.73 14.34
CA ASN A 520 15.20 30.40 13.04
C ASN A 520 13.90 30.15 12.26
N GLY A 521 12.96 29.33 12.80
CA GLY A 521 11.64 29.07 12.24
C GLY A 521 11.62 28.01 11.13
N ARG A 522 12.66 27.19 11.02
CA ARG A 522 12.75 26.08 10.09
C ARG A 522 13.49 24.90 10.72
N TYR A 523 13.40 23.73 10.12
CA TYR A 523 14.24 22.58 10.44
C TYR A 523 15.53 22.62 9.63
N ASP A 524 16.68 22.63 10.31
CA ASP A 524 18.01 22.57 9.73
C ASP A 524 18.67 21.24 10.08
N PRO A 525 18.80 20.28 9.15
CA PRO A 525 19.41 18.97 9.43
C PRO A 525 20.90 19.10 9.75
N GLU A 526 21.43 18.14 10.51
CA GLU A 526 22.85 18.10 10.91
C GLU A 526 23.82 18.12 9.71
N HIS A 527 23.41 17.48 8.62
CA HIS A 527 24.14 17.42 7.36
C HIS A 527 23.39 18.21 6.30
N GLN A 528 23.69 19.50 6.16
CA GLN A 528 23.15 20.30 5.06
C GLN A 528 23.85 19.95 3.75
N HIS A 529 23.06 19.59 2.74
CA HIS A 529 23.56 19.47 1.38
C HIS A 529 23.95 20.82 0.82
N GLY A 530 25.08 20.85 0.11
CA GLY A 530 25.26 21.85 -0.92
C GLY A 530 24.18 21.68 -2.00
N PRO A 531 23.82 22.74 -2.76
CA PRO A 531 22.79 22.63 -3.78
C PRO A 531 23.18 21.52 -4.78
N HIS A 532 22.41 20.44 -4.78
CA HIS A 532 22.45 19.46 -5.85
C HIS A 532 21.58 19.99 -7.00
N ASP A 533 22.23 20.53 -8.02
CA ASP A 533 21.62 20.95 -9.30
C ASP A 533 21.18 19.73 -10.14
#